data_b4133a3ccdb4560bf3ab31631de2471b
#
_entry.id   b4133a3ccdb4560bf3ab31631de2471b
#
_cell.length_a   1.000
_cell.length_b   1.000
_cell.length_c   1.000
_cell.angle_alpha   90.00
_cell.angle_beta   90.00
_cell.angle_gamma   90.00
#
_symmetry.space_group_name_H-M   'P 1'
#
loop_
_entity.id
_entity.type
_entity.pdbx_description
1 polymer ?
#
loop_
_entity_poly.entity_id
_entity_poly.type
_entity_poly.pdbx_seq_one_letter_code
_entity_poly.pdbx_strand_id
1 'polypeptide(L)'
;MKINEFIQKYRKVKKIIPGMTSSYCPHVICKDGFQMSVQAGQSNYSEPKDVADYYEEAEVGYPSNEEHLLARYAEDGENLCDTVYGYVPCSVIDRVIEKHGGID
;
A
#
# COMPACT_ATOMS: atom_id res chain seq x y z
N MET A 1 -14.06 3.23 -2.10
CA MET A 1 -12.92 3.37 -3.03
C MET A 1 -11.97 2.20 -2.84
N LYS A 2 -11.61 1.54 -3.92
CA LYS A 2 -10.62 0.47 -3.90
C LYS A 2 -9.21 1.02 -3.98
N ILE A 3 -8.22 0.22 -3.61
CA ILE A 3 -6.83 0.71 -3.48
C ILE A 3 -6.26 1.22 -4.82
N ASN A 4 -6.55 0.58 -5.95
CA ASN A 4 -6.06 1.08 -7.23
C ASN A 4 -6.65 2.46 -7.57
N GLU A 5 -7.90 2.73 -7.22
CA GLU A 5 -8.50 4.05 -7.38
C GLU A 5 -7.83 5.09 -6.48
N PHE A 6 -7.54 4.70 -5.22
CA PHE A 6 -6.85 5.56 -4.26
C PHE A 6 -5.46 5.94 -4.77
N ILE A 7 -4.69 4.95 -5.25
CA ILE A 7 -3.36 5.19 -5.79
C ILE A 7 -3.41 6.16 -6.97
N GLN A 8 -4.32 5.93 -7.92
CA GLN A 8 -4.46 6.79 -9.10
C GLN A 8 -4.84 8.23 -8.72
N LYS A 9 -5.70 8.39 -7.72
CA LYS A 9 -6.22 9.71 -7.34
C LYS A 9 -5.22 10.53 -6.53
N TYR A 10 -4.46 9.89 -5.63
CA TYR A 10 -3.66 10.62 -4.64
C TYR A 10 -2.16 10.47 -4.83
N ARG A 11 -1.71 9.63 -5.72
CA ARG A 11 -0.30 9.43 -6.01
C ARG A 11 0.35 10.71 -6.52
N LYS A 12 1.52 11.03 -5.98
CA LYS A 12 2.41 12.07 -6.52
C LYS A 12 3.61 11.39 -7.15
N VAL A 13 3.93 11.75 -8.38
CA VAL A 13 5.04 11.20 -9.15
C VAL A 13 6.03 12.29 -9.45
N LYS A 14 7.31 12.02 -9.21
CA LYS A 14 8.40 12.97 -9.49
C LYS A 14 9.52 12.26 -10.25
N LYS A 15 9.94 12.80 -11.37
CA LYS A 15 11.16 12.38 -12.07
C LYS A 15 12.36 12.91 -11.32
N ILE A 16 13.30 12.03 -10.95
CA ILE A 16 14.54 12.40 -10.27
C ILE A 16 15.64 12.59 -11.28
N ILE A 17 15.87 11.59 -12.14
CA ILE A 17 16.77 11.62 -13.27
C ILE A 17 16.12 10.81 -14.42
N PRO A 18 16.61 10.89 -15.67
CA PRO A 18 16.07 10.07 -16.75
C PRO A 18 16.06 8.59 -16.37
N GLY A 19 14.91 7.95 -16.48
CA GLY A 19 14.73 6.55 -16.14
C GLY A 19 14.47 6.25 -14.66
N MET A 20 14.51 7.26 -13.79
CA MET A 20 14.25 7.08 -12.36
C MET A 20 13.10 7.99 -11.92
N THR A 21 12.04 7.38 -11.38
CA THR A 21 10.90 8.10 -10.84
C THR A 21 10.69 7.74 -9.38
N SER A 22 10.20 8.71 -8.61
CA SER A 22 9.71 8.50 -7.26
C SER A 22 8.20 8.68 -7.27
N SER A 23 7.48 7.79 -6.60
CA SER A 23 6.04 7.92 -6.42
C SER A 23 5.69 7.73 -4.96
N TYR A 24 4.70 8.50 -4.48
CA TYR A 24 4.29 8.47 -3.09
C TYR A 24 2.80 8.71 -2.96
N CYS A 25 2.16 7.89 -2.13
CA CYS A 25 0.77 8.06 -1.73
C CYS A 25 0.69 8.45 -0.25
N PRO A 26 -0.26 9.28 0.15
CA PRO A 26 -0.54 9.52 1.56
C PRO A 26 -1.06 8.25 2.22
N HIS A 27 -1.08 8.21 3.56
CA HIS A 27 -1.64 7.08 4.29
C HIS A 27 -3.08 6.82 3.89
N VAL A 28 -3.43 5.55 3.78
CA VAL A 28 -4.82 5.11 3.72
C VAL A 28 -5.38 5.20 5.14
N ILE A 29 -6.43 5.97 5.32
CA ILE A 29 -7.12 6.14 6.61
C ILE A 29 -8.52 5.59 6.44
N CYS A 30 -8.86 4.58 7.24
CA CYS A 30 -10.18 3.95 7.20
C CYS A 30 -11.14 4.58 8.20
N LYS A 31 -12.42 4.35 8.01
CA LYS A 31 -13.48 4.97 8.82
C LYS A 31 -13.42 4.62 10.29
N ASP A 32 -12.88 3.44 10.63
CA ASP A 32 -12.70 3.03 12.04
C ASP A 32 -11.40 3.56 12.66
N GLY A 33 -10.60 4.34 11.90
CA GLY A 33 -9.34 4.89 12.36
C GLY A 33 -8.10 4.06 11.99
N PHE A 34 -8.26 2.87 11.46
CA PHE A 34 -7.13 2.06 10.99
C PHE A 34 -6.37 2.81 9.89
N GLN A 35 -5.04 2.81 9.98
CA GLN A 35 -4.19 3.47 8.99
C GLN A 35 -3.09 2.55 8.51
N MET A 36 -2.71 2.70 7.26
CA MET A 36 -1.56 2.01 6.68
C MET A 36 -0.99 2.82 5.52
N SER A 37 0.31 2.63 5.24
CA SER A 37 0.93 3.14 4.03
C SER A 37 0.76 2.10 2.92
N VAL A 38 0.34 2.52 1.74
CA VAL A 38 0.29 1.65 0.55
C VAL A 38 1.04 2.36 -0.56
N GLN A 39 2.14 1.77 -1.00
CA GLN A 39 3.03 2.36 -2.01
C GLN A 39 3.24 1.37 -3.16
N ALA A 40 3.35 1.90 -4.37
CA ALA A 40 3.62 1.11 -5.56
C ALA A 40 4.42 1.95 -6.55
N GLY A 41 5.46 1.37 -7.16
CA GLY A 41 6.33 2.08 -8.08
C GLY A 41 7.70 1.42 -8.18
N GLN A 42 8.67 2.14 -8.78
CA GLN A 42 9.99 1.61 -9.05
C GLN A 42 10.76 1.21 -7.77
N SER A 43 10.54 1.92 -6.68
CA SER A 43 11.26 1.71 -5.41
C SER A 43 10.47 0.86 -4.42
N ASN A 44 9.36 0.27 -4.81
CA ASN A 44 8.48 -0.47 -3.93
C ASN A 44 8.36 -1.92 -4.32
N TYR A 45 8.05 -2.77 -3.35
CA TYR A 45 7.75 -4.19 -3.59
C TYR A 45 6.32 -4.32 -4.13
N SER A 46 6.17 -3.96 -5.40
CA SER A 46 4.90 -3.95 -6.12
C SER A 46 5.00 -4.69 -7.44
N GLU A 47 3.86 -5.03 -8.03
CA GLU A 47 3.77 -5.60 -9.36
C GLU A 47 2.73 -4.81 -10.16
N PRO A 48 3.13 -4.12 -11.22
CA PRO A 48 4.51 -3.98 -11.70
C PRO A 48 5.37 -3.08 -10.79
N LYS A 49 6.70 -3.20 -10.92
CA LYS A 49 7.67 -2.33 -10.22
C LYS A 49 7.95 -1.08 -11.03
N ASP A 50 6.91 -0.35 -11.35
CA ASP A 50 7.00 0.89 -12.13
C ASP A 50 5.78 1.75 -11.82
N VAL A 51 5.77 2.98 -12.33
CA VAL A 51 4.57 3.82 -12.32
C VAL A 51 3.61 3.23 -13.35
N ALA A 52 2.46 2.79 -12.91
CA ALA A 52 1.48 2.11 -13.75
C ALA A 52 0.07 2.57 -13.42
N ASP A 53 -0.86 2.29 -14.33
CA ASP A 53 -2.26 2.64 -14.15
C ASP A 53 -3.00 1.63 -13.26
N TYR A 54 -2.43 0.44 -13.08
CA TYR A 54 -3.03 -0.62 -12.29
C TYR A 54 -1.95 -1.49 -11.67
N TYR A 55 -2.16 -1.90 -10.44
CA TYR A 55 -1.26 -2.79 -9.71
C TYR A 55 -1.97 -4.06 -9.27
N GLU A 56 -1.33 -5.20 -9.51
CA GLU A 56 -1.76 -6.49 -8.96
C GLU A 56 -1.36 -6.62 -7.49
N GLU A 57 -0.18 -6.10 -7.14
CA GLU A 57 0.39 -6.17 -5.80
C GLU A 57 1.02 -4.84 -5.43
N ALA A 58 0.97 -4.48 -4.16
CA ALA A 58 1.57 -3.25 -3.65
C ALA A 58 2.29 -3.51 -2.33
N GLU A 59 3.14 -2.55 -1.95
CA GLU A 59 3.85 -2.59 -0.67
C GLU A 59 3.00 -1.89 0.39
N VAL A 60 2.74 -2.60 1.48
CA VAL A 60 2.04 -2.03 2.65
C VAL A 60 3.07 -1.78 3.74
N GLY A 61 2.93 -0.69 4.47
CA GLY A 61 3.85 -0.37 5.56
C GLY A 61 3.14 0.16 6.79
N TYR A 62 3.69 -0.21 7.93
CA TYR A 62 3.44 0.40 9.23
C TYR A 62 1.96 0.58 9.57
N PRO A 63 1.15 -0.50 9.56
CA PRO A 63 -0.26 -0.37 9.93
C PRO A 63 -0.37 0.09 11.38
N SER A 64 -1.40 0.87 11.66
CA SER A 64 -1.62 1.43 13.01
C SER A 64 -1.94 0.36 14.07
N ASN A 65 -2.43 -0.78 13.63
CA ASN A 65 -2.75 -1.93 14.47
C ASN A 65 -2.35 -3.20 13.75
N GLU A 66 -2.12 -4.29 14.49
CA GLU A 66 -1.89 -5.58 13.87
C GLU A 66 -3.11 -5.98 13.05
N GLU A 67 -2.87 -6.39 11.80
CA GLU A 67 -3.91 -6.77 10.88
C GLU A 67 -3.67 -8.21 10.42
N HIS A 68 -4.54 -9.09 10.84
CA HIS A 68 -4.47 -10.51 10.56
C HIS A 68 -4.38 -10.84 9.07
N LEU A 69 -5.11 -10.11 8.22
CA LEU A 69 -5.12 -10.36 6.78
C LEU A 69 -3.78 -10.05 6.11
N LEU A 70 -2.95 -9.21 6.73
CA LEU A 70 -1.65 -8.81 6.21
C LEU A 70 -0.50 -9.65 6.77
N ALA A 71 -0.67 -10.31 7.89
CA ALA A 71 0.41 -10.88 8.69
C ALA A 71 1.37 -11.79 7.89
N ARG A 72 0.85 -12.60 6.96
CA ARG A 72 1.65 -13.52 6.16
C ARG A 72 2.63 -12.85 5.20
N TYR A 73 2.43 -11.55 4.92
CA TYR A 73 3.27 -10.79 3.99
C TYR A 73 4.34 -9.96 4.71
N ALA A 74 4.35 -9.96 6.03
CA ALA A 74 5.27 -9.14 6.82
C ALA A 74 6.72 -9.58 6.62
N GLU A 75 7.65 -8.62 6.43
CA GLU A 75 9.08 -8.92 6.46
C GLU A 75 9.52 -9.32 7.86
N ASP A 76 9.01 -8.62 8.88
CA ASP A 76 9.28 -8.95 10.28
C ASP A 76 7.97 -9.35 10.96
N GLY A 77 7.74 -10.65 11.08
CA GLY A 77 6.52 -11.19 11.66
C GLY A 77 6.38 -10.98 13.17
N GLU A 78 7.43 -10.48 13.84
CA GLU A 78 7.39 -10.20 15.27
C GLU A 78 7.03 -8.75 15.60
N ASN A 79 7.13 -7.85 14.60
CA ASN A 79 6.85 -6.41 14.77
C ASN A 79 5.88 -5.91 13.71
N LEU A 80 4.65 -6.42 13.76
CA LEU A 80 3.67 -6.23 12.68
C LEU A 80 3.25 -4.78 12.43
N CYS A 81 3.38 -3.89 13.41
CA CYS A 81 3.11 -2.46 13.23
C CYS A 81 4.35 -1.66 12.82
N ASP A 82 5.50 -2.29 12.74
CA ASP A 82 6.78 -1.62 12.53
C ASP A 82 7.59 -2.29 11.42
N THR A 83 6.92 -2.78 10.41
CA THR A 83 7.54 -3.46 9.27
C THR A 83 6.83 -3.13 7.98
N VAL A 84 7.45 -3.50 6.86
CA VAL A 84 6.83 -3.46 5.55
C VAL A 84 6.34 -4.85 5.14
N TYR A 85 5.38 -4.87 4.24
CA TYR A 85 4.69 -6.04 3.73
C TYR A 85 4.84 -6.00 2.21
N GLY A 86 5.68 -6.86 1.64
CA GLY A 86 5.99 -6.85 0.22
C GLY A 86 4.98 -7.62 -0.61
N TYR A 87 4.73 -7.13 -1.81
CA TYR A 87 3.92 -7.83 -2.82
C TYR A 87 2.56 -8.31 -2.29
N VAL A 88 1.88 -7.43 -1.55
CA VAL A 88 0.53 -7.74 -1.04
C VAL A 88 -0.45 -7.63 -2.20
N PRO A 89 -1.22 -8.68 -2.50
CA PRO A 89 -2.24 -8.59 -3.54
C PRO A 89 -3.20 -7.43 -3.25
N CYS A 90 -3.47 -6.62 -4.26
CA CYS A 90 -4.39 -5.49 -4.09
C CYS A 90 -5.79 -5.95 -3.70
N SER A 91 -6.19 -7.15 -4.07
CA SER A 91 -7.43 -7.76 -3.60
C SER A 91 -7.45 -7.95 -2.07
N VAL A 92 -6.30 -8.30 -1.48
CA VAL A 92 -6.18 -8.42 -0.01
C VAL A 92 -6.23 -7.04 0.64
N ILE A 93 -5.55 -6.05 0.06
CA ILE A 93 -5.60 -4.67 0.55
C ILE A 93 -7.05 -4.15 0.54
N ASP A 94 -7.79 -4.42 -0.53
CA ASP A 94 -9.20 -4.04 -0.62
C ASP A 94 -10.05 -4.70 0.47
N ARG A 95 -9.76 -5.94 0.81
CA ARG A 95 -10.44 -6.64 1.91
C ARG A 95 -10.13 -6.02 3.27
N VAL A 96 -8.88 -5.59 3.48
CA VAL A 96 -8.50 -4.86 4.70
C VAL A 96 -9.28 -3.55 4.80
N ILE A 97 -9.31 -2.79 3.72
CA ILE A 97 -10.06 -1.53 3.66
C ILE A 97 -11.53 -1.76 3.99
N GLU A 98 -12.15 -2.75 3.36
CA GLU A 98 -13.55 -3.09 3.59
C GLU A 98 -13.81 -3.50 5.04
N LYS A 99 -12.94 -4.33 5.60
CA LYS A 99 -13.01 -4.78 7.00
C LYS A 99 -13.02 -3.59 7.98
N HIS A 100 -12.30 -2.53 7.66
CA HIS A 100 -12.18 -1.33 8.50
C HIS A 100 -13.17 -0.23 8.13
N GLY A 101 -14.22 -0.56 7.41
CA GLY A 101 -15.34 0.34 7.11
C GLY A 101 -15.18 1.16 5.84
N GLY A 102 -14.15 0.92 5.07
CA GLY A 102 -13.85 1.70 3.87
C GLY A 102 -12.92 2.87 4.17
N ILE A 103 -12.42 3.52 3.12
CA ILE A 103 -11.56 4.70 3.25
C ILE A 103 -12.42 5.88 3.69
N ASP A 104 -11.92 6.59 4.69
CA ASP A 104 -12.60 7.76 5.26
C ASP A 104 -12.61 8.96 4.30
#